data_d27cfd5db055876845c46034421259e1
#
_entry.id   d27cfd5db055876845c46034421259e1
#
_cell.length_a   1.000
_cell.length_b   1.000
_cell.length_c   1.000
_cell.angle_alpha   90.00
_cell.angle_beta   90.00
_cell.angle_gamma   90.00
#
_symmetry.space_group_name_H-M   'P 1'
#
loop_
_entity.id
_entity.type
_entity.pdbx_description
1 polymer ?
#
loop_
_entity_poly.entity_id
_entity_poly.type
_entity_poly.pdbx_seq_one_letter_code
_entity_poly.pdbx_strand_id
1 'polypeptide(L)'
;MIIINFIMGVSQSKPKDKVSSCKMNNKPSGNDSSSRPLSIEAPPAQAGLQPAENQPRQLTNLQGLLRFAMEASKNEDAPHQSSFQPLEQERKEFLSKALDSMTVNVIDELQKSTKILSNVMDIRQEDDPTEYETALECIASYVDSIDIANDFYKIGGFGIIGACLNSPHSTIRWRAADVIAELTQNNPFCQEKILTMGLMPILLEMVDSDPSEQARIKALYAVSCIVRGNALALKYMDVNDGYSVLIRAMQSSVEKLQIKSAFLLSALCSKDNAHAIRSSLIKMGIIEQASGLLAMNSIIGDTRDALLSILNSLTLNNNLPALRECRRPELCLKATIERHLKDLKSEEAVDEVKLCNELLDRLFAEQLPADQDR
;
A
#
# COMPACT_ATOMS: atom_id res chain seq x y z
N MET A 1 -7.25 11.13 12.44
CA MET A 1 -6.79 11.36 11.05
C MET A 1 -5.37 10.87 10.80
N ILE A 2 -4.46 10.91 11.78
CA ILE A 2 -3.08 10.38 11.69
C ILE A 2 -3.04 8.84 11.63
N ILE A 3 -3.90 8.16 12.38
CA ILE A 3 -4.01 6.68 12.41
C ILE A 3 -4.44 6.09 11.05
N ILE A 4 -5.27 6.78 10.29
CA ILE A 4 -5.74 6.31 8.98
C ILE A 4 -4.61 6.26 7.95
N ASN A 5 -3.67 7.20 8.00
CA ASN A 5 -2.53 7.25 7.07
C ASN A 5 -1.49 6.15 7.35
N PHE A 6 -1.33 5.73 8.62
CA PHE A 6 -0.44 4.63 9.00
C PHE A 6 -0.99 3.26 8.56
N ILE A 7 -2.31 3.10 8.59
CA ILE A 7 -3.03 1.89 8.13
C ILE A 7 -2.93 1.71 6.61
N MET A 8 -2.87 2.83 5.87
CA MET A 8 -2.87 2.82 4.41
C MET A 8 -1.49 2.51 3.81
N GLY A 9 -0.44 2.34 4.62
CA GLY A 9 0.92 2.13 4.11
C GLY A 9 1.50 3.35 3.40
N VAL A 10 0.79 4.50 3.46
CA VAL A 10 1.28 5.76 2.94
C VAL A 10 2.34 6.27 3.92
N SER A 11 3.56 5.75 3.76
CA SER A 11 4.73 6.51 4.18
C SER A 11 4.60 7.88 3.53
N GLN A 12 4.65 8.95 4.33
CA GLN A 12 4.88 10.29 3.78
C GLN A 12 6.29 10.30 3.17
N SER A 13 6.42 9.70 1.99
CA SER A 13 7.55 9.98 1.13
C SER A 13 7.37 11.42 0.66
N LYS A 14 8.32 12.29 1.03
CA LYS A 14 8.54 13.58 0.36
C LYS A 14 8.36 13.36 -1.15
N PRO A 15 7.81 14.32 -1.90
CA PRO A 15 7.68 14.16 -3.33
C PRO A 15 9.05 13.79 -3.90
N LYS A 16 9.22 12.54 -4.26
CA LYS A 16 10.34 12.10 -5.06
C LYS A 16 10.06 12.64 -6.44
N ASP A 17 10.93 13.45 -6.95
CA ASP A 17 10.96 13.78 -8.37
C ASP A 17 10.89 12.47 -9.16
N LYS A 18 9.68 12.18 -9.67
CA LYS A 18 9.40 11.00 -10.49
C LYS A 18 9.96 11.26 -11.88
N VAL A 19 11.25 11.11 -12.06
CA VAL A 19 11.82 10.72 -13.36
C VAL A 19 13.16 10.02 -13.08
N SER A 20 13.11 8.75 -12.72
CA SER A 20 14.22 7.85 -12.96
C SER A 20 13.71 6.85 -13.98
N SER A 21 13.98 7.14 -15.24
CA SER A 21 13.83 6.16 -16.32
C SER A 21 14.61 4.91 -15.93
N CYS A 22 13.96 3.74 -15.99
CA CYS A 22 14.63 2.44 -15.94
C CYS A 22 15.62 2.37 -17.12
N LYS A 23 16.83 2.90 -16.94
CA LYS A 23 17.92 2.72 -17.90
C LYS A 23 18.52 1.35 -17.64
N MET A 24 18.18 0.40 -18.47
CA MET A 24 19.00 -0.81 -18.63
C MET A 24 20.39 -0.40 -19.12
N ASN A 25 21.39 -0.56 -18.27
CA ASN A 25 22.80 -0.36 -18.62
C ASN A 25 23.29 -1.54 -19.45
N ASN A 26 23.32 -1.37 -20.77
CA ASN A 26 24.23 -2.14 -21.61
C ASN A 26 25.64 -1.57 -21.44
N LYS A 27 26.51 -2.29 -20.76
CA LYS A 27 27.95 -2.03 -20.74
C LYS A 27 28.61 -2.66 -21.95
N PRO A 28 29.39 -1.91 -22.72
CA PRO A 28 30.56 -2.45 -23.41
C PRO A 28 31.79 -2.20 -22.53
N SER A 29 32.58 -3.23 -22.36
CA SER A 29 33.90 -3.20 -21.76
C SER A 29 34.91 -2.46 -22.66
N GLY A 30 35.76 -1.63 -22.05
CA GLY A 30 36.91 -1.06 -22.75
C GLY A 30 37.65 -0.03 -21.86
N ASN A 31 38.91 -0.34 -21.64
CA ASN A 31 39.91 0.26 -20.77
C ASN A 31 40.25 1.74 -21.00
N ASP A 32 40.74 2.30 -19.92
CA ASP A 32 41.91 3.16 -19.70
C ASP A 32 41.83 4.71 -19.65
N SER A 33 42.42 5.14 -18.54
CA SER A 33 43.29 6.30 -18.29
C SER A 33 42.69 7.70 -18.04
N SER A 34 42.86 8.07 -16.79
CA SER A 34 43.27 9.37 -16.22
C SER A 34 43.07 10.65 -17.05
N SER A 35 42.29 11.59 -16.51
CA SER A 35 42.68 13.00 -16.37
C SER A 35 41.65 13.83 -15.57
N ARG A 36 42.20 14.71 -14.75
CA ARG A 36 41.51 15.63 -13.80
C ARG A 36 40.62 16.65 -14.53
N PRO A 37 39.56 17.15 -13.91
CA PRO A 37 38.76 18.23 -14.48
C PRO A 37 39.46 19.57 -14.31
N LEU A 38 39.60 20.30 -15.44
CA LEU A 38 40.01 21.69 -15.48
C LEU A 38 38.84 22.61 -15.08
N SER A 39 39.07 23.43 -14.10
CA SER A 39 38.20 24.55 -13.72
C SER A 39 38.25 25.61 -14.83
N ILE A 40 37.08 25.97 -15.35
CA ILE A 40 36.94 27.13 -16.25
C ILE A 40 36.42 28.30 -15.45
N GLU A 41 37.26 29.29 -15.27
CA GLU A 41 36.91 30.60 -14.71
C GLU A 41 36.00 31.37 -15.70
N ALA A 42 35.00 32.06 -15.15
CA ALA A 42 34.12 32.94 -15.90
C ALA A 42 34.82 34.28 -16.22
N PRO A 43 34.69 34.81 -17.45
CA PRO A 43 35.20 36.15 -17.76
C PRO A 43 34.30 37.27 -17.22
N PRO A 44 34.87 38.49 -16.95
CA PRO A 44 34.17 39.57 -16.27
C PRO A 44 33.10 40.23 -17.14
N ALA A 45 32.06 40.70 -16.45
CA ALA A 45 30.93 41.42 -17.03
C ALA A 45 31.35 42.69 -17.77
N GLN A 46 30.96 42.78 -19.05
CA GLN A 46 30.92 44.07 -19.78
C GLN A 46 29.47 44.54 -19.91
N ALA A 47 29.29 45.78 -19.56
CA ALA A 47 28.04 46.51 -19.56
C ALA A 47 27.50 46.78 -20.96
N GLY A 48 26.19 46.68 -21.10
CA GLY A 48 25.42 47.48 -22.05
C GLY A 48 25.12 46.82 -23.39
N LEU A 49 24.07 45.96 -23.46
CA LEU A 49 23.25 45.82 -24.65
C LEU A 49 21.80 45.56 -24.20
N GLN A 50 20.88 46.38 -24.75
CA GLN A 50 19.45 46.30 -24.52
C GLN A 50 18.88 44.94 -24.91
N PRO A 51 17.86 44.39 -24.22
CA PRO A 51 17.29 43.08 -24.58
C PRO A 51 16.54 43.24 -25.92
N ALA A 52 16.94 42.43 -26.91
CA ALA A 52 16.17 42.20 -28.11
C ALA A 52 14.86 41.49 -27.72
N GLU A 53 13.73 42.19 -27.87
CA GLU A 53 12.41 41.59 -27.87
C GLU A 53 12.32 40.57 -28.99
N ASN A 54 11.75 39.38 -28.66
CA ASN A 54 11.41 38.27 -29.57
C ASN A 54 12.51 37.21 -29.88
N GLN A 55 13.01 36.54 -28.84
CA GLN A 55 13.41 35.16 -29.02
C GLN A 55 12.46 34.26 -28.24
N PRO A 56 11.86 33.22 -28.88
CA PRO A 56 11.01 32.28 -28.16
C PRO A 56 11.85 31.56 -27.10
N ARG A 57 11.46 31.69 -25.83
CA ARG A 57 12.08 31.00 -24.71
C ARG A 57 12.03 29.49 -24.97
N GLN A 58 13.18 28.86 -25.03
CA GLN A 58 13.26 27.40 -25.13
C GLN A 58 12.59 26.78 -23.90
N LEU A 59 11.52 26.04 -24.13
CA LEU A 59 10.75 25.33 -23.10
C LEU A 59 11.51 24.05 -22.76
N THR A 60 12.11 23.99 -21.56
CA THR A 60 12.98 22.90 -21.15
C THR A 60 12.27 21.81 -20.32
N ASN A 61 10.99 22.00 -19.99
CA ASN A 61 10.22 21.01 -19.25
C ASN A 61 8.71 21.14 -19.51
N LEU A 62 7.95 20.09 -19.16
CA LEU A 62 6.50 19.99 -19.33
C LEU A 62 5.74 21.12 -18.60
N GLN A 63 6.22 21.56 -17.43
CA GLN A 63 5.63 22.68 -16.71
C GLN A 63 5.79 24.01 -17.44
N GLY A 64 6.92 24.23 -18.12
CA GLY A 64 7.17 25.37 -18.99
C GLY A 64 6.22 25.38 -20.20
N LEU A 65 5.97 24.21 -20.78
CA LEU A 65 5.06 24.03 -21.91
C LEU A 65 3.60 24.27 -21.49
N LEU A 66 3.19 23.76 -20.32
CA LEU A 66 1.85 24.00 -19.75
C LEU A 66 1.64 25.49 -19.42
N ARG A 67 2.65 26.15 -18.83
CA ARG A 67 2.61 27.58 -18.53
C ARG A 67 2.51 28.43 -19.79
N PHE A 68 3.26 28.07 -20.83
CA PHE A 68 3.18 28.71 -22.14
C PHE A 68 1.82 28.51 -22.78
N ALA A 69 1.25 27.31 -22.75
CA ALA A 69 -0.09 27.03 -23.25
C ALA A 69 -1.17 27.81 -22.49
N MET A 70 -1.07 27.92 -21.16
CA MET A 70 -1.98 28.72 -20.33
C MET A 70 -1.82 30.22 -20.57
N GLU A 71 -0.63 30.71 -20.86
CA GLU A 71 -0.34 32.10 -21.15
C GLU A 71 -0.83 32.48 -22.56
N ALA A 72 -0.68 31.57 -23.52
CA ALA A 72 -1.23 31.69 -24.87
C ALA A 72 -2.77 31.68 -24.86
N SER A 73 -3.42 30.88 -24.04
CA SER A 73 -4.89 30.82 -23.90
C SER A 73 -5.49 32.07 -23.22
N LYS A 74 -4.71 32.74 -22.36
CA LYS A 74 -5.19 33.99 -21.69
C LYS A 74 -5.33 35.19 -22.61
N ASN A 75 -4.68 35.16 -23.75
CA ASN A 75 -4.76 36.26 -24.74
C ASN A 75 -5.91 36.07 -25.76
N GLU A 76 -6.72 35.03 -25.62
CA GLU A 76 -7.80 34.71 -26.58
C GLU A 76 -9.18 35.33 -26.31
N ASP A 77 -9.31 36.20 -25.30
CA ASP A 77 -10.56 36.95 -25.10
C ASP A 77 -10.73 38.17 -26.06
N ALA A 78 -9.91 38.27 -27.09
CA ALA A 78 -10.08 39.21 -28.16
C ALA A 78 -10.99 38.61 -29.27
N PRO A 79 -11.99 39.35 -29.80
CA PRO A 79 -12.93 38.83 -30.80
C PRO A 79 -12.27 38.70 -32.17
N HIS A 80 -11.34 37.80 -32.32
CA HIS A 80 -10.79 37.40 -33.59
C HIS A 80 -11.17 35.96 -33.91
N GLN A 81 -11.79 35.80 -35.10
CA GLN A 81 -12.02 34.48 -35.68
C GLN A 81 -10.67 33.72 -35.70
N SER A 82 -10.51 32.73 -34.85
CA SER A 82 -9.37 31.83 -34.87
C SER A 82 -9.42 31.02 -36.15
N SER A 83 -8.69 31.45 -37.17
CA SER A 83 -8.42 30.61 -38.35
C SER A 83 -7.48 29.47 -37.93
N PHE A 84 -8.04 28.36 -37.52
CA PHE A 84 -7.29 27.13 -37.36
C PHE A 84 -6.70 26.71 -38.73
N GLN A 85 -5.46 27.09 -38.99
CA GLN A 85 -4.73 26.48 -40.10
C GLN A 85 -4.27 25.08 -39.63
N PRO A 86 -4.58 24.03 -40.41
CA PRO A 86 -4.06 22.70 -40.11
C PRO A 86 -2.52 22.78 -40.05
N LEU A 87 -1.94 22.26 -38.97
CA LEU A 87 -0.48 22.15 -38.86
C LEU A 87 0.06 21.38 -40.08
N GLU A 88 1.13 21.90 -40.66
CA GLU A 88 1.88 21.19 -41.72
C GLU A 88 2.30 19.79 -41.26
N GLN A 89 2.24 18.83 -42.16
CA GLN A 89 2.50 17.42 -41.85
C GLN A 89 3.88 17.21 -41.20
N GLU A 90 4.92 17.88 -41.67
CA GLU A 90 6.28 17.83 -41.07
C GLU A 90 6.28 18.33 -39.61
N ARG A 91 5.50 19.38 -39.31
CA ARG A 91 5.41 19.95 -37.97
C ARG A 91 4.63 19.03 -37.03
N LYS A 92 3.61 18.32 -37.53
CA LYS A 92 2.89 17.28 -36.77
C LYS A 92 3.82 16.11 -36.45
N GLU A 93 4.58 15.63 -37.40
CA GLU A 93 5.54 14.54 -37.21
C GLU A 93 6.68 14.92 -36.25
N PHE A 94 7.20 16.14 -36.36
CA PHE A 94 8.18 16.66 -35.42
C PHE A 94 7.62 16.74 -33.98
N LEU A 95 6.42 17.29 -33.80
CA LEU A 95 5.77 17.39 -32.50
C LEU A 95 5.43 16.00 -31.94
N SER A 96 4.95 15.08 -32.76
CA SER A 96 4.72 13.69 -32.38
C SER A 96 6.01 13.03 -31.90
N LYS A 97 7.09 13.10 -32.70
CA LYS A 97 8.40 12.54 -32.30
C LYS A 97 8.96 13.21 -31.03
N ALA A 98 8.79 14.51 -30.88
CA ALA A 98 9.21 15.22 -29.67
C ALA A 98 8.41 14.78 -28.45
N LEU A 99 7.08 14.63 -28.57
CA LEU A 99 6.22 14.12 -27.51
C LEU A 99 6.56 12.66 -27.17
N ASP A 100 6.74 11.80 -28.18
CA ASP A 100 7.12 10.39 -27.99
C ASP A 100 8.49 10.25 -27.31
N SER A 101 9.42 11.19 -27.58
CA SER A 101 10.74 11.22 -26.91
C SER A 101 10.70 11.75 -25.48
N MET A 102 9.66 12.50 -25.12
CA MET A 102 9.46 13.11 -23.78
C MET A 102 8.49 12.32 -22.90
N THR A 103 7.70 11.42 -23.47
CA THR A 103 6.74 10.57 -22.76
C THR A 103 7.23 9.13 -22.72
N VAL A 104 7.23 8.55 -21.52
CA VAL A 104 7.45 7.10 -21.36
C VAL A 104 6.14 6.40 -21.71
N ASN A 105 6.17 5.49 -22.69
CA ASN A 105 5.03 4.63 -22.95
C ASN A 105 4.92 3.58 -21.83
N VAL A 106 4.07 3.84 -20.87
CA VAL A 106 3.87 2.98 -19.68
C VAL A 106 3.47 1.57 -20.09
N ILE A 107 2.64 1.41 -21.12
CA ILE A 107 2.20 0.09 -21.60
C ILE A 107 3.38 -0.72 -22.14
N ASP A 108 4.29 -0.10 -22.89
CA ASP A 108 5.49 -0.78 -23.40
C ASP A 108 6.42 -1.23 -22.26
N GLU A 109 6.57 -0.41 -21.19
CA GLU A 109 7.37 -0.79 -20.02
C GLU A 109 6.71 -1.94 -19.24
N LEU A 110 5.39 -1.93 -19.08
CA LEU A 110 4.65 -3.02 -18.46
C LEU A 110 4.74 -4.32 -19.27
N GLN A 111 4.68 -4.24 -20.63
CA GLN A 111 4.83 -5.41 -21.49
C GLN A 111 6.27 -5.98 -21.45
N LYS A 112 7.30 -5.13 -21.43
CA LYS A 112 8.70 -5.56 -21.25
C LYS A 112 8.89 -6.28 -19.92
N SER A 113 8.41 -5.68 -18.84
CA SER A 113 8.49 -6.27 -17.50
C SER A 113 7.73 -7.61 -17.42
N THR A 114 6.54 -7.68 -18.01
CA THR A 114 5.76 -8.92 -18.10
C THR A 114 6.50 -10.01 -18.88
N LYS A 115 7.16 -9.64 -19.96
CA LYS A 115 7.96 -10.57 -20.77
C LYS A 115 9.16 -11.14 -20.00
N ILE A 116 9.86 -10.31 -19.23
CA ILE A 116 10.92 -10.78 -18.32
C ILE A 116 10.35 -11.79 -17.33
N LEU A 117 9.24 -11.43 -16.65
CA LEU A 117 8.61 -12.24 -15.62
C LEU A 117 7.97 -13.53 -16.15
N SER A 118 7.73 -13.65 -17.45
CA SER A 118 7.21 -14.90 -18.04
C SER A 118 8.15 -16.11 -17.84
N ASN A 119 9.43 -15.86 -17.60
CA ASN A 119 10.43 -16.90 -17.37
C ASN A 119 10.73 -17.15 -15.88
N VAL A 120 9.95 -16.55 -14.96
CA VAL A 120 10.20 -16.62 -13.52
C VAL A 120 10.09 -18.05 -12.94
N MET A 121 9.41 -18.96 -13.66
CA MET A 121 9.32 -20.38 -13.26
C MET A 121 10.64 -21.15 -13.44
N ASP A 122 11.54 -20.66 -14.29
CA ASP A 122 12.78 -21.32 -14.62
C ASP A 122 13.92 -20.91 -13.67
N ILE A 123 13.73 -19.86 -12.84
CA ILE A 123 14.77 -19.38 -11.92
C ILE A 123 14.99 -20.38 -10.78
N ARG A 124 16.24 -20.68 -10.50
CA ARG A 124 16.66 -21.52 -9.38
C ARG A 124 17.11 -20.67 -8.20
N GLN A 125 17.23 -21.29 -7.03
CA GLN A 125 17.65 -20.61 -5.80
C GLN A 125 19.06 -20.00 -5.89
N GLU A 126 19.94 -20.57 -6.76
CA GLU A 126 21.30 -20.10 -6.97
C GLU A 126 21.42 -18.96 -7.98
N ASP A 127 20.38 -18.71 -8.75
CA ASP A 127 20.39 -17.70 -9.83
C ASP A 127 20.18 -16.29 -9.25
N ASP A 128 20.65 -15.27 -9.96
CA ASP A 128 20.48 -13.88 -9.58
C ASP A 128 19.04 -13.39 -9.88
N PRO A 129 18.24 -13.01 -8.88
CA PRO A 129 16.86 -12.56 -9.08
C PRO A 129 16.73 -11.10 -9.53
N THR A 130 17.80 -10.33 -9.63
CA THR A 130 17.79 -8.86 -9.79
C THR A 130 16.96 -8.37 -10.97
N GLU A 131 17.01 -9.08 -12.10
CA GLU A 131 16.22 -8.71 -13.30
C GLU A 131 14.71 -8.82 -13.04
N TYR A 132 14.29 -9.89 -12.38
CA TYR A 132 12.88 -10.12 -12.00
C TYR A 132 12.41 -9.13 -10.94
N GLU A 133 13.28 -8.82 -9.98
CA GLU A 133 13.00 -7.83 -8.94
C GLU A 133 12.77 -6.45 -9.54
N THR A 134 13.65 -6.02 -10.44
CA THR A 134 13.54 -4.74 -11.15
C THR A 134 12.27 -4.67 -11.99
N ALA A 135 11.90 -5.77 -12.66
CA ALA A 135 10.67 -5.85 -13.44
C ALA A 135 9.42 -5.71 -12.56
N LEU A 136 9.38 -6.35 -11.37
CA LEU A 136 8.29 -6.20 -10.42
C LEU A 136 8.21 -4.80 -9.82
N GLU A 137 9.35 -4.18 -9.50
CA GLU A 137 9.41 -2.78 -9.04
C GLU A 137 8.91 -1.79 -10.10
N CYS A 138 9.26 -2.03 -11.36
CA CYS A 138 8.76 -1.25 -12.49
C CYS A 138 7.23 -1.35 -12.57
N ILE A 139 6.67 -2.55 -12.51
CA ILE A 139 5.21 -2.74 -12.51
C ILE A 139 4.58 -2.01 -11.33
N ALA A 140 5.07 -2.23 -10.10
CA ALA A 140 4.52 -1.63 -8.89
C ALA A 140 4.51 -0.09 -8.96
N SER A 141 5.49 0.52 -9.65
CA SER A 141 5.59 1.98 -9.78
C SER A 141 4.52 2.63 -10.67
N TYR A 142 3.83 1.84 -11.49
CA TYR A 142 2.80 2.33 -12.41
C TYR A 142 1.39 1.90 -12.04
N VAL A 143 1.21 0.71 -11.45
CA VAL A 143 -0.11 0.14 -11.20
C VAL A 143 -0.83 0.71 -9.97
N ASP A 144 -0.27 1.70 -9.30
CA ASP A 144 -0.93 2.50 -8.28
C ASP A 144 -2.10 3.34 -8.85
N SER A 145 -2.07 3.59 -10.18
CA SER A 145 -3.17 4.21 -10.92
C SER A 145 -4.21 3.16 -11.32
N ILE A 146 -5.48 3.42 -11.01
CA ILE A 146 -6.60 2.52 -11.32
C ILE A 146 -6.69 2.21 -12.81
N ASP A 147 -6.50 3.21 -13.68
CA ASP A 147 -6.58 3.02 -15.12
C ASP A 147 -5.46 2.12 -15.63
N ILE A 148 -4.22 2.36 -15.16
CA ILE A 148 -3.05 1.56 -15.53
C ILE A 148 -3.17 0.13 -14.96
N ALA A 149 -3.67 -0.03 -13.74
CA ALA A 149 -3.94 -1.35 -13.16
C ALA A 149 -4.93 -2.16 -13.99
N ASN A 150 -6.00 -1.51 -14.47
CA ASN A 150 -6.98 -2.13 -15.34
C ASN A 150 -6.40 -2.47 -16.73
N ASP A 151 -5.55 -1.60 -17.29
CA ASP A 151 -4.88 -1.85 -18.55
C ASP A 151 -3.82 -2.95 -18.42
N PHE A 152 -3.13 -3.04 -17.28
CA PHE A 152 -2.22 -4.16 -16.99
C PHE A 152 -2.91 -5.51 -17.03
N TYR A 153 -4.17 -5.59 -16.52
CA TYR A 153 -4.98 -6.80 -16.68
C TYR A 153 -5.29 -7.09 -18.16
N LYS A 154 -5.72 -6.08 -18.93
CA LYS A 154 -6.10 -6.23 -20.36
C LYS A 154 -4.96 -6.72 -21.23
N ILE A 155 -3.72 -6.28 -20.95
CA ILE A 155 -2.52 -6.75 -21.66
C ILE A 155 -2.03 -8.14 -21.20
N GLY A 156 -2.76 -8.79 -20.28
CA GLY A 156 -2.42 -10.13 -19.79
C GLY A 156 -1.41 -10.16 -18.66
N GLY A 157 -1.05 -9.01 -18.09
CA GLY A 157 -0.02 -8.89 -17.05
C GLY A 157 -0.30 -9.67 -15.77
N PHE A 158 -1.56 -9.94 -15.45
CA PHE A 158 -1.88 -10.74 -14.25
C PHE A 158 -1.41 -12.19 -14.33
N GLY A 159 -1.20 -12.72 -15.54
CA GLY A 159 -0.81 -14.13 -15.76
C GLY A 159 0.52 -14.52 -15.10
N ILE A 160 1.43 -13.54 -14.87
CA ILE A 160 2.74 -13.81 -14.27
C ILE A 160 2.71 -13.85 -12.74
N ILE A 161 1.66 -13.28 -12.12
CA ILE A 161 1.66 -13.01 -10.67
C ILE A 161 1.75 -14.31 -9.86
N GLY A 162 0.95 -15.32 -10.23
CA GLY A 162 0.95 -16.60 -9.53
C GLY A 162 2.32 -17.30 -9.54
N ALA A 163 3.02 -17.23 -10.66
CA ALA A 163 4.38 -17.77 -10.79
C ALA A 163 5.37 -17.02 -9.90
N CYS A 164 5.27 -15.69 -9.84
CA CYS A 164 6.13 -14.86 -8.98
C CYS A 164 5.89 -15.13 -7.47
N LEU A 165 4.64 -15.36 -7.04
CA LEU A 165 4.33 -15.71 -5.65
C LEU A 165 4.91 -17.06 -5.23
N ASN A 166 5.12 -17.98 -6.17
CA ASN A 166 5.68 -19.32 -5.94
C ASN A 166 7.19 -19.40 -6.23
N SER A 167 7.85 -18.27 -6.48
CA SER A 167 9.30 -18.24 -6.75
C SER A 167 10.11 -18.76 -5.55
N PRO A 168 11.24 -19.44 -5.77
CA PRO A 168 12.17 -19.82 -4.70
C PRO A 168 12.76 -18.59 -3.98
N HIS A 169 12.88 -17.44 -4.68
CA HIS A 169 13.43 -16.21 -4.12
C HIS A 169 12.39 -15.44 -3.32
N SER A 170 12.63 -15.24 -2.04
CA SER A 170 11.74 -14.45 -1.17
C SER A 170 11.56 -13.02 -1.64
N THR A 171 12.58 -12.46 -2.28
CA THR A 171 12.58 -11.10 -2.82
C THR A 171 11.61 -10.94 -4.00
N ILE A 172 11.45 -11.96 -4.84
CA ILE A 172 10.45 -12.00 -5.89
C ILE A 172 9.06 -12.16 -5.27
N ARG A 173 8.89 -13.09 -4.29
CA ARG A 173 7.59 -13.35 -3.66
C ARG A 173 7.00 -12.11 -3.00
N TRP A 174 7.80 -11.42 -2.17
CA TRP A 174 7.25 -10.23 -1.49
C TRP A 174 6.98 -9.05 -2.44
N ARG A 175 7.77 -8.88 -3.51
CA ARG A 175 7.50 -7.87 -4.53
C ARG A 175 6.22 -8.18 -5.32
N ALA A 176 5.99 -9.45 -5.63
CA ALA A 176 4.74 -9.88 -6.28
C ALA A 176 3.52 -9.61 -5.39
N ALA A 177 3.63 -9.87 -4.08
CA ALA A 177 2.58 -9.52 -3.12
C ALA A 177 2.36 -7.99 -3.04
N ASP A 178 3.42 -7.19 -3.14
CA ASP A 178 3.35 -5.73 -3.19
C ASP A 178 2.61 -5.24 -4.45
N VAL A 179 2.94 -5.80 -5.62
CA VAL A 179 2.21 -5.54 -6.87
C VAL A 179 0.71 -5.83 -6.72
N ILE A 180 0.35 -6.95 -6.10
CA ILE A 180 -1.07 -7.25 -5.83
C ILE A 180 -1.71 -6.19 -4.94
N ALA A 181 -1.01 -5.73 -3.92
CA ALA A 181 -1.52 -4.69 -3.02
C ALA A 181 -1.80 -3.39 -3.79
N GLU A 182 -0.86 -2.93 -4.61
CA GLU A 182 -1.03 -1.73 -5.44
C GLU A 182 -2.17 -1.88 -6.45
N LEU A 183 -2.27 -3.03 -7.14
CA LEU A 183 -3.36 -3.33 -8.08
C LEU A 183 -4.74 -3.31 -7.43
N THR A 184 -4.85 -3.80 -6.18
CA THR A 184 -6.15 -4.04 -5.52
C THR A 184 -6.55 -2.93 -4.56
N GLN A 185 -5.66 -1.98 -4.26
CA GLN A 185 -5.94 -0.87 -3.38
C GLN A 185 -7.05 0.03 -3.97
N ASN A 186 -8.22 0.03 -3.36
CA ASN A 186 -9.41 0.77 -3.81
C ASN A 186 -9.82 0.48 -5.27
N ASN A 187 -9.46 -0.68 -5.81
CA ASN A 187 -9.81 -1.11 -7.16
C ASN A 187 -10.64 -2.42 -7.14
N PRO A 188 -11.98 -2.32 -7.08
CA PRO A 188 -12.87 -3.50 -7.04
C PRO A 188 -12.71 -4.43 -8.24
N PHE A 189 -12.40 -3.90 -9.43
CA PHE A 189 -12.17 -4.70 -10.62
C PHE A 189 -10.96 -5.63 -10.44
N CYS A 190 -9.82 -5.10 -10.04
CA CYS A 190 -8.62 -5.89 -9.79
C CYS A 190 -8.81 -6.87 -8.62
N GLN A 191 -9.51 -6.47 -7.55
CA GLN A 191 -9.86 -7.36 -6.44
C GLN A 191 -10.61 -8.59 -6.92
N GLU A 192 -11.65 -8.41 -7.78
CA GLU A 192 -12.43 -9.51 -8.35
C GLU A 192 -11.55 -10.43 -9.21
N LYS A 193 -10.66 -9.86 -10.04
CA LYS A 193 -9.77 -10.65 -10.89
C LYS A 193 -8.79 -11.49 -10.09
N ILE A 194 -8.18 -10.93 -9.05
CA ILE A 194 -7.28 -11.66 -8.14
C ILE A 194 -8.01 -12.82 -7.44
N LEU A 195 -9.25 -12.60 -6.98
CA LEU A 195 -10.07 -13.67 -6.39
C LEU A 195 -10.39 -14.77 -7.41
N THR A 196 -10.81 -14.40 -8.63
CA THR A 196 -11.15 -15.34 -9.71
C THR A 196 -9.95 -16.18 -10.13
N MET A 197 -8.75 -15.63 -10.09
CA MET A 197 -7.51 -16.34 -10.40
C MET A 197 -7.02 -17.28 -9.29
N GLY A 198 -7.70 -17.30 -8.14
CA GLY A 198 -7.35 -18.17 -7.04
C GLY A 198 -6.05 -17.79 -6.33
N LEU A 199 -5.66 -16.52 -6.35
CA LEU A 199 -4.43 -16.05 -5.69
C LEU A 199 -4.59 -15.81 -4.18
N MET A 200 -5.83 -15.69 -3.69
CA MET A 200 -6.11 -15.48 -2.27
C MET A 200 -5.58 -16.61 -1.38
N PRO A 201 -5.74 -17.92 -1.71
CA PRO A 201 -5.15 -19.01 -0.93
C PRO A 201 -3.63 -18.90 -0.80
N ILE A 202 -2.94 -18.57 -1.91
CA ILE A 202 -1.48 -18.43 -1.92
C ILE A 202 -1.04 -17.29 -1.00
N LEU A 203 -1.73 -16.16 -1.05
CA LEU A 203 -1.44 -15.03 -0.15
C LEU A 203 -1.68 -15.38 1.32
N LEU A 204 -2.76 -16.11 1.64
CA LEU A 204 -3.03 -16.55 3.01
C LEU A 204 -1.98 -17.55 3.50
N GLU A 205 -1.53 -18.48 2.66
CA GLU A 205 -0.44 -19.40 2.98
C GLU A 205 0.88 -18.63 3.21
N MET A 206 1.19 -17.64 2.38
CA MET A 206 2.36 -16.79 2.59
C MET A 206 2.29 -16.02 3.92
N VAL A 207 1.12 -15.50 4.31
CA VAL A 207 0.94 -14.83 5.60
C VAL A 207 1.24 -15.79 6.75
N ASP A 208 0.77 -17.02 6.65
CA ASP A 208 0.85 -18.00 7.72
C ASP A 208 2.27 -18.61 7.86
N SER A 209 2.91 -18.97 6.76
CA SER A 209 4.06 -19.87 6.76
C SER A 209 5.25 -19.48 5.90
N ASP A 210 5.25 -18.33 5.19
CA ASP A 210 6.44 -17.96 4.42
C ASP A 210 7.66 -17.78 5.33
N PRO A 211 8.83 -18.37 5.00
CA PRO A 211 10.02 -18.22 5.79
C PRO A 211 10.55 -16.77 5.86
N SER A 212 10.19 -15.93 4.91
CA SER A 212 10.57 -14.52 4.88
C SER A 212 9.53 -13.65 5.62
N GLU A 213 9.95 -13.01 6.69
CA GLU A 213 9.10 -12.04 7.41
C GLU A 213 8.56 -10.94 6.49
N GLN A 214 9.39 -10.45 5.57
CA GLN A 214 8.99 -9.42 4.61
C GLN A 214 7.89 -9.93 3.66
N ALA A 215 7.99 -11.18 3.21
CA ALA A 215 6.97 -11.79 2.37
C ALA A 215 5.65 -11.95 3.13
N ARG A 216 5.69 -12.40 4.39
CA ARG A 216 4.50 -12.48 5.26
C ARG A 216 3.82 -11.13 5.43
N ILE A 217 4.60 -10.06 5.70
CA ILE A 217 4.08 -8.70 5.89
C ILE A 217 3.44 -8.16 4.61
N LYS A 218 4.07 -8.36 3.45
CA LYS A 218 3.57 -7.87 2.16
C LYS A 218 2.35 -8.68 1.69
N ALA A 219 2.33 -9.99 1.92
CA ALA A 219 1.16 -10.83 1.67
C ALA A 219 -0.03 -10.38 2.53
N LEU A 220 0.17 -10.08 3.82
CA LEU A 220 -0.89 -9.54 4.68
C LEU A 220 -1.40 -8.18 4.18
N TYR A 221 -0.50 -7.33 3.68
CA TYR A 221 -0.89 -6.05 3.08
C TYR A 221 -1.77 -6.27 1.83
N ALA A 222 -1.39 -7.19 0.94
CA ALA A 222 -2.19 -7.55 -0.23
C ALA A 222 -3.57 -8.10 0.18
N VAL A 223 -3.62 -9.03 1.14
CA VAL A 223 -4.89 -9.54 1.70
C VAL A 223 -5.75 -8.38 2.22
N SER A 224 -5.15 -7.44 2.96
CA SER A 224 -5.85 -6.26 3.48
C SER A 224 -6.46 -5.40 2.35
N CYS A 225 -5.73 -5.17 1.25
CA CYS A 225 -6.23 -4.41 0.11
C CYS A 225 -7.39 -5.13 -0.62
N ILE A 226 -7.35 -6.46 -0.69
CA ILE A 226 -8.39 -7.27 -1.34
C ILE A 226 -9.67 -7.31 -0.53
N VAL A 227 -9.60 -7.48 0.81
CA VAL A 227 -10.79 -7.70 1.64
C VAL A 227 -11.52 -6.42 2.03
N ARG A 228 -10.85 -5.27 1.96
CA ARG A 228 -11.45 -3.99 2.33
C ARG A 228 -12.51 -3.58 1.31
N GLY A 229 -13.76 -3.52 1.76
CA GLY A 229 -14.89 -3.09 0.93
C GLY A 229 -15.38 -4.15 -0.08
N ASN A 230 -14.82 -5.37 -0.06
CA ASN A 230 -15.18 -6.44 -0.99
C ASN A 230 -15.94 -7.57 -0.26
N ALA A 231 -17.24 -7.63 -0.48
CA ALA A 231 -18.11 -8.65 0.16
C ALA A 231 -17.77 -10.08 -0.27
N LEU A 232 -17.33 -10.28 -1.52
CA LEU A 232 -16.96 -11.61 -2.03
C LEU A 232 -15.66 -12.09 -1.34
N ALA A 233 -14.68 -11.21 -1.20
CA ALA A 233 -13.45 -11.51 -0.48
C ALA A 233 -13.70 -11.82 1.00
N LEU A 234 -14.58 -11.07 1.67
CA LEU A 234 -14.97 -11.34 3.05
C LEU A 234 -15.68 -12.69 3.20
N LYS A 235 -16.56 -13.03 2.25
CA LYS A 235 -17.20 -14.36 2.22
C LYS A 235 -16.17 -15.47 1.99
N TYR A 236 -15.18 -15.22 1.13
CA TYR A 236 -14.08 -16.16 0.93
C TYR A 236 -13.30 -16.40 2.23
N MET A 237 -12.96 -15.34 2.97
CA MET A 237 -12.29 -15.43 4.27
C MET A 237 -13.07 -16.26 5.28
N ASP A 238 -14.40 -16.09 5.33
CA ASP A 238 -15.29 -16.81 6.25
C ASP A 238 -15.37 -18.32 5.92
N VAL A 239 -15.47 -18.66 4.64
CA VAL A 239 -15.61 -20.05 4.17
C VAL A 239 -14.30 -20.83 4.22
N ASN A 240 -13.16 -20.17 3.99
CA ASN A 240 -11.85 -20.81 3.82
C ASN A 240 -10.91 -20.58 5.02
N ASP A 241 -11.46 -20.35 6.21
CA ASP A 241 -10.71 -20.20 7.45
C ASP A 241 -9.65 -19.06 7.43
N GLY A 242 -9.85 -18.05 6.57
CA GLY A 242 -8.93 -16.94 6.43
C GLY A 242 -8.78 -16.08 7.69
N TYR A 243 -9.82 -16.03 8.53
CA TYR A 243 -9.74 -15.31 9.80
C TYR A 243 -8.80 -15.97 10.80
N SER A 244 -8.69 -17.32 10.80
CA SER A 244 -7.71 -18.03 11.63
C SER A 244 -6.28 -17.67 11.26
N VAL A 245 -5.99 -17.47 9.95
CA VAL A 245 -4.68 -16.99 9.48
C VAL A 245 -4.37 -15.62 10.07
N LEU A 246 -5.35 -14.69 10.06
CA LEU A 246 -5.16 -13.36 10.65
C LEU A 246 -4.93 -13.42 12.17
N ILE A 247 -5.66 -14.29 12.87
CA ILE A 247 -5.50 -14.48 14.31
C ILE A 247 -4.10 -15.04 14.63
N ARG A 248 -3.61 -16.03 13.85
CA ARG A 248 -2.24 -16.55 14.01
C ARG A 248 -1.18 -15.49 13.69
N ALA A 249 -1.41 -14.68 12.67
CA ALA A 249 -0.53 -13.56 12.34
C ALA A 249 -0.47 -12.51 13.47
N MET A 250 -1.58 -12.28 14.17
CA MET A 250 -1.63 -11.42 15.37
C MET A 250 -0.81 -11.98 16.54
N GLN A 251 -0.62 -13.30 16.60
CA GLN A 251 0.21 -13.96 17.62
C GLN A 251 1.67 -14.13 17.21
N SER A 252 2.05 -13.68 16.03
CA SER A 252 3.41 -13.80 15.52
C SER A 252 4.40 -13.03 16.39
N SER A 253 5.64 -13.54 16.47
CA SER A 253 6.77 -12.82 17.06
C SER A 253 7.25 -11.64 16.18
N VAL A 254 6.81 -11.57 14.94
CA VAL A 254 7.11 -10.45 14.02
C VAL A 254 6.17 -9.30 14.34
N GLU A 255 6.68 -8.28 15.03
CA GLU A 255 5.89 -7.14 15.53
C GLU A 255 5.05 -6.47 14.43
N LYS A 256 5.65 -6.18 13.27
CA LYS A 256 4.93 -5.55 12.14
C LYS A 256 3.76 -6.41 11.63
N LEU A 257 3.92 -7.73 11.62
CA LEU A 257 2.86 -8.65 11.22
C LEU A 257 1.74 -8.67 12.27
N GLN A 258 2.10 -8.69 13.54
CA GLN A 258 1.18 -8.64 14.68
C GLN A 258 0.33 -7.37 14.63
N ILE A 259 0.96 -6.19 14.54
CA ILE A 259 0.28 -4.88 14.47
C ILE A 259 -0.67 -4.83 13.27
N LYS A 260 -0.16 -5.13 12.06
CA LYS A 260 -0.96 -5.02 10.83
C LYS A 260 -2.15 -5.98 10.83
N SER A 261 -1.99 -7.19 11.38
CA SER A 261 -3.08 -8.15 11.51
C SER A 261 -4.14 -7.65 12.50
N ALA A 262 -3.72 -7.14 13.65
CA ALA A 262 -4.63 -6.57 14.63
C ALA A 262 -5.41 -5.37 14.08
N PHE A 263 -4.76 -4.48 13.35
CA PHE A 263 -5.44 -3.36 12.69
C PHE A 263 -6.42 -3.81 11.61
N LEU A 264 -6.07 -4.81 10.81
CA LEU A 264 -6.99 -5.34 9.81
C LEU A 264 -8.24 -5.94 10.47
N LEU A 265 -8.06 -6.77 11.49
CA LEU A 265 -9.17 -7.36 12.26
C LEU A 265 -10.05 -6.28 12.90
N SER A 266 -9.45 -5.26 13.52
CA SER A 266 -10.19 -4.12 14.06
C SER A 266 -10.99 -3.39 12.99
N ALA A 267 -10.37 -3.08 11.83
CA ALA A 267 -11.03 -2.39 10.73
C ALA A 267 -12.19 -3.19 10.11
N LEU A 268 -12.08 -4.52 10.07
CA LEU A 268 -13.17 -5.39 9.61
C LEU A 268 -14.33 -5.42 10.62
N CYS A 269 -14.02 -5.37 11.91
CA CYS A 269 -15.02 -5.37 12.99
C CYS A 269 -15.69 -4.01 13.21
N SER A 270 -15.07 -2.91 12.82
CA SER A 270 -15.59 -1.57 13.12
C SER A 270 -16.78 -1.15 12.25
N LYS A 271 -17.06 -1.86 11.14
CA LYS A 271 -18.18 -1.56 10.25
C LYS A 271 -19.51 -1.92 10.89
N ASP A 272 -20.54 -1.12 10.65
CA ASP A 272 -21.88 -1.35 11.21
C ASP A 272 -22.47 -2.71 10.85
N ASN A 273 -22.24 -3.18 9.63
CA ASN A 273 -22.71 -4.46 9.10
C ASN A 273 -21.78 -5.65 9.41
N ALA A 274 -20.78 -5.49 10.27
CA ALA A 274 -19.79 -6.52 10.59
C ALA A 274 -20.26 -7.54 11.65
N HIS A 275 -21.55 -7.67 11.92
CA HIS A 275 -22.06 -8.54 12.98
C HIS A 275 -21.64 -10.01 12.80
N ALA A 276 -21.71 -10.54 11.56
CA ALA A 276 -21.29 -11.91 11.25
C ALA A 276 -19.79 -12.10 11.52
N ILE A 277 -18.95 -11.16 11.08
CA ILE A 277 -17.49 -11.20 11.29
C ILE A 277 -17.17 -11.18 12.78
N ARG A 278 -17.77 -10.25 13.55
CA ARG A 278 -17.58 -10.19 15.00
C ARG A 278 -17.96 -11.51 15.67
N SER A 279 -19.11 -12.10 15.27
CA SER A 279 -19.57 -13.37 15.80
C SER A 279 -18.61 -14.53 15.51
N SER A 280 -18.09 -14.62 14.28
CA SER A 280 -17.10 -15.63 13.87
C SER A 280 -15.79 -15.47 14.67
N LEU A 281 -15.27 -14.26 14.79
CA LEU A 281 -14.01 -13.99 15.51
C LEU A 281 -14.14 -14.25 17.03
N ILE A 282 -15.28 -13.91 17.64
CA ILE A 282 -15.53 -14.22 19.07
C ILE A 282 -15.51 -15.74 19.29
N LYS A 283 -16.19 -16.51 18.42
CA LYS A 283 -16.18 -17.97 18.48
C LYS A 283 -14.79 -18.58 18.30
N MET A 284 -13.91 -17.92 17.58
CA MET A 284 -12.51 -18.33 17.38
C MET A 284 -11.61 -17.95 18.56
N GLY A 285 -12.15 -17.29 19.62
CA GLY A 285 -11.39 -16.96 20.82
C GLY A 285 -10.49 -15.74 20.68
N ILE A 286 -10.80 -14.78 19.79
CA ILE A 286 -9.98 -13.58 19.59
C ILE A 286 -9.83 -12.75 20.85
N ILE A 287 -10.86 -12.72 21.71
CA ILE A 287 -10.86 -11.92 22.95
C ILE A 287 -9.85 -12.47 23.94
N GLU A 288 -9.83 -13.80 24.12
CA GLU A 288 -8.84 -14.47 24.97
C GLU A 288 -7.43 -14.20 24.49
N GLN A 289 -7.22 -14.27 23.18
CA GLN A 289 -5.89 -14.09 22.59
C GLN A 289 -5.42 -12.65 22.68
N ALA A 290 -6.29 -11.67 22.37
CA ALA A 290 -5.96 -10.25 22.51
C ALA A 290 -5.70 -9.88 23.98
N SER A 291 -6.52 -10.39 24.90
CA SER A 291 -6.34 -10.15 26.34
C SER A 291 -5.05 -10.77 26.86
N GLY A 292 -4.73 -12.01 26.42
CA GLY A 292 -3.50 -12.69 26.78
C GLY A 292 -2.24 -11.97 26.29
N LEU A 293 -2.27 -11.46 25.05
CA LEU A 293 -1.18 -10.63 24.52
C LEU A 293 -1.04 -9.33 25.30
N LEU A 294 -2.14 -8.61 25.57
CA LEU A 294 -2.13 -7.38 26.39
C LEU A 294 -1.59 -7.59 27.80
N ALA A 295 -1.76 -8.78 28.38
CA ALA A 295 -1.24 -9.09 29.70
C ALA A 295 0.29 -9.26 29.72
N MET A 296 0.93 -9.48 28.56
CA MET A 296 2.40 -9.63 28.44
C MET A 296 3.08 -8.27 28.64
N ASN A 297 4.09 -8.22 29.51
CA ASN A 297 4.86 -6.99 29.75
C ASN A 297 5.74 -6.57 28.57
N SER A 298 5.97 -7.48 27.59
CA SER A 298 6.76 -7.21 26.39
C SER A 298 5.98 -6.44 25.32
N ILE A 299 4.67 -6.33 25.43
CA ILE A 299 3.82 -5.64 24.47
C ILE A 299 3.79 -4.14 24.77
N ILE A 300 4.27 -3.34 23.81
CA ILE A 300 4.39 -1.88 23.95
C ILE A 300 3.89 -1.16 22.68
N GLY A 301 3.59 0.13 22.85
CA GLY A 301 3.30 1.05 21.76
C GLY A 301 2.21 0.56 20.79
N ASP A 302 2.50 0.61 19.49
CA ASP A 302 1.56 0.34 18.39
C ASP A 302 0.87 -1.01 18.49
N THR A 303 1.55 -2.04 19.02
CA THR A 303 0.94 -3.37 19.21
C THR A 303 -0.17 -3.31 20.25
N ARG A 304 0.05 -2.62 21.36
CA ARG A 304 -0.95 -2.45 22.41
C ARG A 304 -2.16 -1.69 21.89
N ASP A 305 -1.94 -0.59 21.19
CA ASP A 305 -3.01 0.20 20.57
C ASP A 305 -3.84 -0.63 19.60
N ALA A 306 -3.19 -1.46 18.78
CA ALA A 306 -3.88 -2.33 17.85
C ALA A 306 -4.75 -3.37 18.55
N LEU A 307 -4.27 -3.98 19.63
CA LEU A 307 -5.02 -4.96 20.41
C LEU A 307 -6.20 -4.33 21.17
N LEU A 308 -6.01 -3.15 21.76
CA LEU A 308 -7.10 -2.37 22.38
C LEU A 308 -8.16 -1.98 21.35
N SER A 309 -7.74 -1.60 20.15
CA SER A 309 -8.64 -1.26 19.04
C SER A 309 -9.47 -2.47 18.58
N ILE A 310 -8.92 -3.70 18.59
CA ILE A 310 -9.70 -4.91 18.33
C ILE A 310 -10.80 -5.07 19.40
N LEU A 311 -10.45 -5.05 20.68
CA LEU A 311 -11.41 -5.20 21.77
C LEU A 311 -12.51 -4.13 21.70
N ASN A 312 -12.13 -2.88 21.39
CA ASN A 312 -13.08 -1.81 21.19
C ASN A 312 -14.03 -2.10 20.02
N SER A 313 -13.50 -2.53 18.88
CA SER A 313 -14.30 -2.81 17.67
C SER A 313 -15.25 -4.01 17.86
N LEU A 314 -14.83 -5.04 18.58
CA LEU A 314 -15.66 -6.20 18.92
C LEU A 314 -16.82 -5.86 19.85
N THR A 315 -16.61 -4.90 20.76
CA THR A 315 -17.60 -4.49 21.79
C THR A 315 -18.50 -3.35 21.32
N LEU A 316 -18.35 -2.84 20.09
CA LEU A 316 -19.21 -1.82 19.50
C LEU A 316 -20.69 -2.25 19.52
N ASN A 317 -21.58 -1.27 19.60
CA ASN A 317 -23.04 -1.45 19.56
C ASN A 317 -23.55 -2.40 20.66
N ASN A 318 -22.91 -2.40 21.85
CA ASN A 318 -23.25 -3.26 22.98
C ASN A 318 -23.34 -4.75 22.60
N ASN A 319 -22.36 -5.25 21.86
CA ASN A 319 -22.28 -6.64 21.48
C ASN A 319 -22.18 -7.54 22.72
N LEU A 320 -23.32 -8.03 23.22
CA LEU A 320 -23.40 -8.79 24.47
C LEU A 320 -22.47 -10.02 24.52
N PRO A 321 -22.34 -10.84 23.48
CA PRO A 321 -21.34 -11.92 23.46
C PRO A 321 -19.93 -11.44 23.72
N ALA A 322 -19.48 -10.37 23.07
CA ALA A 322 -18.15 -9.81 23.28
C ALA A 322 -17.99 -9.25 24.71
N LEU A 323 -19.01 -8.54 25.22
CA LEU A 323 -18.98 -7.98 26.55
C LEU A 323 -18.91 -9.08 27.65
N ARG A 324 -19.63 -10.19 27.46
CA ARG A 324 -19.56 -11.35 28.36
C ARG A 324 -18.16 -11.96 28.38
N GLU A 325 -17.58 -12.20 27.20
CA GLU A 325 -16.23 -12.74 27.11
C GLU A 325 -15.17 -11.79 27.71
N CYS A 326 -15.19 -10.50 27.41
CA CYS A 326 -14.27 -9.53 27.99
C CYS A 326 -14.35 -9.43 29.54
N ARG A 327 -15.49 -9.77 30.12
CA ARG A 327 -15.72 -9.70 31.59
C ARG A 327 -15.33 -10.98 32.33
N ARG A 328 -14.87 -12.01 31.64
CA ARG A 328 -14.42 -13.25 32.26
C ARG A 328 -13.28 -12.96 33.24
N PRO A 329 -13.40 -13.40 34.53
CA PRO A 329 -12.38 -13.10 35.53
C PRO A 329 -10.98 -13.63 35.17
N GLU A 330 -10.93 -14.75 34.43
CA GLU A 330 -9.71 -15.41 34.02
C GLU A 330 -8.83 -14.55 33.09
N LEU A 331 -9.46 -13.63 32.35
CA LEU A 331 -8.75 -12.73 31.43
C LEU A 331 -8.07 -11.57 32.16
N CYS A 332 -8.45 -11.27 33.39
CA CYS A 332 -7.94 -10.14 34.18
C CYS A 332 -7.89 -8.81 33.41
N LEU A 333 -8.78 -8.64 32.40
CA LEU A 333 -8.68 -7.56 31.41
C LEU A 333 -8.80 -6.18 32.05
N LYS A 334 -9.70 -6.02 33.07
CA LYS A 334 -9.84 -4.76 33.83
C LYS A 334 -8.51 -4.33 34.44
N ALA A 335 -7.89 -5.23 35.22
CA ALA A 335 -6.63 -4.95 35.89
C ALA A 335 -5.49 -4.67 34.88
N THR A 336 -5.51 -5.33 33.73
CA THR A 336 -4.54 -5.12 32.64
C THR A 336 -4.68 -3.72 32.05
N ILE A 337 -5.90 -3.28 31.71
CA ILE A 337 -6.13 -1.93 31.15
C ILE A 337 -5.80 -0.85 32.19
N GLU A 338 -6.21 -1.02 33.46
CA GLU A 338 -5.89 -0.08 34.55
C GLU A 338 -4.38 0.03 34.80
N ARG A 339 -3.63 -1.06 34.67
CA ARG A 339 -2.18 -1.06 34.75
C ARG A 339 -1.59 -0.26 33.59
N HIS A 340 -2.04 -0.49 32.35
CA HIS A 340 -1.59 0.28 31.19
C HIS A 340 -1.83 1.78 31.34
N LEU A 341 -3.00 2.18 31.85
CA LEU A 341 -3.30 3.59 32.12
C LEU A 341 -2.32 4.24 33.10
N LYS A 342 -1.85 3.49 34.11
CA LYS A 342 -0.86 3.99 35.09
C LYS A 342 0.53 4.15 34.48
N ASP A 343 0.87 3.28 33.51
CA ASP A 343 2.17 3.28 32.85
C ASP A 343 2.27 4.35 31.75
N LEU A 344 1.11 4.83 31.23
CA LEU A 344 1.05 5.86 30.21
C LEU A 344 1.37 7.25 30.82
N LYS A 345 2.43 7.90 30.33
CA LYS A 345 2.71 9.30 30.63
C LYS A 345 1.81 10.18 29.76
N SER A 346 0.96 10.94 30.38
CA SER A 346 -0.26 11.57 29.86
C SER A 346 -0.13 12.54 28.66
N GLU A 347 1.06 12.98 28.28
CA GLU A 347 1.20 14.03 27.27
C GLU A 347 1.35 13.51 25.82
N GLU A 348 1.85 12.29 25.62
CA GLU A 348 2.08 11.72 24.29
C GLU A 348 1.04 10.66 23.84
N ALA A 349 0.22 10.15 24.76
CA ALA A 349 -0.68 9.01 24.53
C ALA A 349 -2.17 9.34 24.74
N VAL A 350 -2.61 10.55 24.39
CA VAL A 350 -3.99 11.02 24.61
C VAL A 350 -5.04 10.09 24.00
N ASP A 351 -4.80 9.62 22.79
CA ASP A 351 -5.74 8.74 22.08
C ASP A 351 -5.81 7.35 22.74
N GLU A 352 -4.68 6.79 23.19
CA GLU A 352 -4.64 5.50 23.89
C GLU A 352 -5.32 5.58 25.28
N VAL A 353 -5.07 6.66 26.02
CA VAL A 353 -5.75 6.92 27.31
C VAL A 353 -7.26 7.01 27.10
N LYS A 354 -7.71 7.71 26.08
CA LYS A 354 -9.12 7.82 25.74
C LYS A 354 -9.73 6.44 25.41
N LEU A 355 -9.05 5.66 24.58
CA LEU A 355 -9.48 4.31 24.19
C LEU A 355 -9.59 3.38 25.40
N CYS A 356 -8.60 3.40 26.30
CA CYS A 356 -8.63 2.62 27.53
C CYS A 356 -9.80 3.00 28.44
N ASN A 357 -10.06 4.30 28.62
CA ASN A 357 -11.19 4.78 29.44
C ASN A 357 -12.54 4.39 28.82
N GLU A 358 -12.70 4.57 27.49
CA GLU A 358 -13.92 4.13 26.77
C GLU A 358 -14.17 2.62 26.92
N LEU A 359 -13.11 1.81 26.88
CA LEU A 359 -13.21 0.36 27.10
C LEU A 359 -13.59 0.04 28.53
N LEU A 360 -12.96 0.65 29.53
CA LEU A 360 -13.29 0.42 30.93
C LEU A 360 -14.75 0.80 31.24
N ASP A 361 -15.21 1.95 30.77
CA ASP A 361 -16.59 2.39 30.95
C ASP A 361 -17.58 1.44 30.28
N ARG A 362 -17.31 1.02 29.03
CA ARG A 362 -18.20 0.09 28.32
C ARG A 362 -18.20 -1.33 28.90
N LEU A 363 -17.03 -1.82 29.33
CA LEU A 363 -16.90 -3.19 29.82
C LEU A 363 -17.32 -3.34 31.28
N PHE A 364 -17.02 -2.35 32.12
CA PHE A 364 -17.07 -2.52 33.56
C PHE A 364 -17.88 -1.45 34.33
N ALA A 365 -18.52 -0.47 33.65
CA ALA A 365 -19.48 0.41 34.30
C ALA A 365 -20.69 -0.38 34.80
N GLU A 366 -21.17 -0.07 35.99
CA GLU A 366 -22.14 -0.86 36.81
C GLU A 366 -23.58 -0.92 36.27
N GLN A 367 -23.83 -0.73 34.96
CA GLN A 367 -25.18 -0.79 34.40
C GLN A 367 -25.31 -1.84 33.31
N LEU A 368 -25.43 -3.12 33.70
CA LEU A 368 -26.26 -4.05 32.91
C LEU A 368 -27.58 -4.27 33.67
N PRO A 369 -28.75 -4.22 32.99
CA PRO A 369 -29.98 -4.67 33.58
C PRO A 369 -29.78 -6.13 34.00
N ALA A 370 -30.19 -6.42 35.24
CA ALA A 370 -30.18 -7.76 35.76
C ALA A 370 -30.84 -8.73 34.79
N ASP A 371 -30.24 -9.91 34.61
CA ASP A 371 -30.77 -11.02 33.81
C ASP A 371 -32.28 -11.18 34.06
N GLN A 372 -33.09 -10.75 33.08
CA GLN A 372 -34.45 -11.23 32.94
C GLN A 372 -34.41 -12.45 32.00
N ASP A 373 -33.81 -13.53 32.50
CA ASP A 373 -34.05 -14.88 32.01
C ASP A 373 -34.59 -15.70 33.17
N ARG A 374 -35.93 -15.72 33.23
CA ARG A 374 -36.71 -16.79 33.81
C ARG A 374 -37.70 -17.30 32.80
#